data_be223cb7c2a4f69d8a79592f72f15b19
#
_entry.id   be223cb7c2a4f69d8a79592f72f15b19
#
_cell.length_a   1.000
_cell.length_b   1.000
_cell.length_c   1.000
_cell.angle_alpha   90.00
_cell.angle_beta   90.00
_cell.angle_gamma   90.00
#
_symmetry.space_group_name_H-M   'P 1'
#
loop_
_entity.id
_entity.type
_entity.pdbx_description
1 polymer ?
#
loop_
_entity_poly.entity_id
_entity_poly.type
_entity_poly.pdbx_seq_one_letter_code
_entity_poly.pdbx_strand_id
1 'polypeptide(L)'
;EKVKRLFSQLTELMQERKRMLADAGAANAEDYRAAGKGVMPLTLVVIDNYAGFMENYERFAEPLLKLLREGMACGIQFIVTMNAPMDMRSRWSQNFTTTIPLQLNERADYYSYLGLTPQMMPTGEPGSGLTIFNGSVVQFQCAYVADPKACSTLALRAASGYRAPALRYIDKQQLYAEFLQETAIQ
;
A
#
# COMPACT_ATOMS: atom_id res chain seq x y z
N GLU A 1 -3.03 -2.82 19.37
CA GLU A 1 -3.45 -4.20 19.09
C GLU A 1 -3.87 -4.38 17.62
N LYS A 2 -4.77 -3.56 17.07
CA LYS A 2 -5.24 -3.67 15.66
C LYS A 2 -4.09 -3.67 14.64
N VAL A 3 -3.12 -2.75 14.79
CA VAL A 3 -1.95 -2.66 13.89
C VAL A 3 -1.09 -3.92 13.99
N LYS A 4 -0.88 -4.45 15.19
CA LYS A 4 -0.13 -5.71 15.40
C LYS A 4 -0.78 -6.85 14.62
N ARG A 5 -2.10 -7.02 14.75
CA ARG A 5 -2.86 -8.04 14.04
C ARG A 5 -2.76 -7.87 12.52
N LEU A 6 -2.90 -6.63 12.03
CA LEU A 6 -2.76 -6.35 10.61
C LEU A 6 -1.40 -6.80 10.06
N PHE A 7 -0.30 -6.45 10.76
CA PHE A 7 1.04 -6.86 10.34
C PHE A 7 1.25 -8.37 10.40
N SER A 8 0.69 -9.06 11.41
CA SER A 8 0.69 -10.53 11.48
C SER A 8 -0.01 -11.11 10.24
N GLN A 9 -1.23 -10.68 9.96
CA GLN A 9 -2.02 -11.15 8.81
C GLN A 9 -1.34 -10.88 7.46
N LEU A 10 -0.75 -9.68 7.26
CA LEU A 10 0.00 -9.37 6.04
C LEU A 10 1.24 -10.27 5.90
N THR A 11 1.92 -10.55 6.99
CA THR A 11 3.09 -11.43 6.99
C THR A 11 2.69 -12.87 6.67
N GLU A 12 1.64 -13.37 7.27
CA GLU A 12 1.08 -14.71 7.01
C GLU A 12 0.63 -14.84 5.56
N LEU A 13 -0.12 -13.85 5.06
CA LEU A 13 -0.55 -13.78 3.66
C LEU A 13 0.63 -13.82 2.69
N MET A 14 1.67 -13.04 2.98
CA MET A 14 2.89 -13.03 2.16
C MET A 14 3.56 -14.40 2.15
N GLN A 15 3.66 -15.08 3.30
CA GLN A 15 4.27 -16.41 3.39
C GLN A 15 3.44 -17.47 2.65
N GLU A 16 2.13 -17.43 2.77
CA GLU A 16 1.22 -18.31 2.03
C GLU A 16 1.39 -18.12 0.52
N ARG A 17 1.36 -16.88 0.05
CA ARG A 17 1.53 -16.57 -1.37
C ARG A 17 2.90 -16.95 -1.91
N LYS A 18 3.97 -16.82 -1.11
CA LYS A 18 5.30 -17.32 -1.49
C LYS A 18 5.31 -18.84 -1.72
N ARG A 19 4.62 -19.60 -0.86
CA ARG A 19 4.50 -21.04 -1.07
C ARG A 19 3.74 -21.34 -2.36
N MET A 20 2.59 -20.67 -2.59
CA MET A 20 1.83 -20.82 -3.82
C MET A 20 2.66 -20.53 -5.08
N LEU A 21 3.48 -19.47 -5.05
CA LEU A 21 4.37 -19.12 -6.14
C LEU A 21 5.44 -20.17 -6.36
N ALA A 22 6.08 -20.65 -5.29
CA ALA A 22 7.10 -21.71 -5.35
C ALA A 22 6.53 -23.01 -5.91
N ASP A 23 5.36 -23.45 -5.42
CA ASP A 23 4.68 -24.67 -5.88
C ASP A 23 4.26 -24.57 -7.35
N ALA A 24 4.01 -23.39 -7.85
CA ALA A 24 3.65 -23.13 -9.24
C ALA A 24 4.86 -22.88 -10.15
N GLY A 25 6.06 -22.73 -9.60
CA GLY A 25 7.24 -22.29 -10.35
C GLY A 25 7.10 -20.86 -10.91
N ALA A 26 6.28 -20.01 -10.29
CA ALA A 26 6.01 -18.66 -10.72
C ALA A 26 6.86 -17.66 -9.92
N ALA A 27 7.38 -16.61 -10.59
CA ALA A 27 8.21 -15.61 -9.95
C ALA A 27 7.38 -14.53 -9.21
N ASN A 28 6.16 -14.29 -9.67
CA ASN A 28 5.27 -13.26 -9.13
C ASN A 28 3.80 -13.61 -9.36
N ALA A 29 2.90 -12.76 -8.84
CA ALA A 29 1.44 -12.97 -8.94
C ALA A 29 0.92 -12.93 -10.40
N GLU A 30 1.59 -12.23 -11.29
CA GLU A 30 1.22 -12.15 -12.70
C GLU A 30 1.59 -13.46 -13.44
N ASP A 31 2.82 -13.94 -13.23
CA ASP A 31 3.27 -15.24 -13.76
C ASP A 31 2.39 -16.38 -13.25
N TYR A 32 1.99 -16.34 -11.98
CA TYR A 32 1.07 -17.31 -11.39
C TYR A 32 -0.26 -17.36 -12.13
N ARG A 33 -0.81 -16.19 -12.45
CA ARG A 33 -2.04 -16.06 -13.24
C ARG A 33 -1.85 -16.55 -14.67
N ALA A 34 -0.76 -16.14 -15.31
CA ALA A 34 -0.42 -16.54 -16.68
C ALA A 34 -0.23 -18.05 -16.82
N ALA A 35 0.29 -18.71 -15.79
CA ALA A 35 0.43 -20.18 -15.72
C ALA A 35 -0.90 -20.91 -15.47
N GLY A 36 -2.04 -20.22 -15.42
CA GLY A 36 -3.37 -20.82 -15.20
C GLY A 36 -3.58 -21.44 -13.82
N LYS A 37 -2.73 -21.07 -12.83
CA LYS A 37 -2.80 -21.60 -11.46
C LYS A 37 -3.87 -20.95 -10.61
N GLY A 38 -4.57 -19.96 -11.14
CA GLY A 38 -5.63 -19.23 -10.46
C GLY A 38 -5.35 -17.72 -10.37
N VAL A 39 -6.15 -17.03 -9.57
CA VAL A 39 -6.02 -15.59 -9.34
C VAL A 39 -5.45 -15.33 -7.95
N MET A 40 -4.34 -14.60 -7.88
CA MET A 40 -3.82 -14.07 -6.64
C MET A 40 -4.32 -12.62 -6.51
N PRO A 41 -5.30 -12.35 -5.64
CA PRO A 41 -5.89 -11.01 -5.53
C PRO A 41 -4.86 -9.97 -5.09
N LEU A 42 -4.90 -8.79 -5.71
CA LEU A 42 -4.09 -7.66 -5.26
C LEU A 42 -4.53 -7.22 -3.87
N THR A 43 -3.57 -7.10 -2.96
CA THR A 43 -3.78 -6.54 -1.62
C THR A 43 -3.13 -5.16 -1.57
N LEU A 44 -3.95 -4.12 -1.45
CA LEU A 44 -3.48 -2.74 -1.36
C LEU A 44 -3.46 -2.31 0.10
N VAL A 45 -2.30 -1.87 0.56
CA VAL A 45 -2.08 -1.32 1.91
C VAL A 45 -1.84 0.18 1.78
N VAL A 46 -2.67 0.98 2.42
CA VAL A 46 -2.53 2.44 2.42
C VAL A 46 -2.06 2.90 3.79
N ILE A 47 -0.95 3.64 3.82
CA ILE A 47 -0.42 4.32 5.01
C ILE A 47 -0.50 5.81 4.75
N ASP A 48 -1.49 6.45 5.33
CA ASP A 48 -1.63 7.89 5.27
C ASP A 48 -0.83 8.54 6.40
N ASN A 49 -0.05 9.57 6.08
CA ASN A 49 0.89 10.23 6.99
C ASN A 49 1.95 9.27 7.57
N TYR A 50 2.94 8.92 6.75
CA TYR A 50 4.03 8.00 7.12
C TYR A 50 4.79 8.45 8.37
N ALA A 51 5.07 9.75 8.53
CA ALA A 51 5.78 10.26 9.69
C ALA A 51 5.00 9.97 10.99
N GLY A 52 3.72 10.33 11.03
CA GLY A 52 2.86 10.04 12.18
C GLY A 52 2.65 8.54 12.42
N PHE A 53 2.64 7.72 11.36
CA PHE A 53 2.62 6.28 11.51
C PHE A 53 3.89 5.77 12.20
N MET A 54 5.06 6.21 11.77
CA MET A 54 6.34 5.77 12.33
C MET A 54 6.53 6.24 13.78
N GLU A 55 6.11 7.45 14.13
CA GLU A 55 6.15 7.95 15.51
C GLU A 55 5.36 7.03 16.47
N ASN A 56 4.18 6.59 16.05
CA ASN A 56 3.29 5.78 16.91
C ASN A 56 3.58 4.28 16.85
N TYR A 57 4.20 3.80 15.77
CA TYR A 57 4.34 2.39 15.46
C TYR A 57 5.75 1.98 15.03
N GLU A 58 6.79 2.63 15.52
CA GLU A 58 8.20 2.38 15.17
C GLU A 58 8.59 0.89 15.27
N ARG A 59 8.02 0.17 16.23
CA ARG A 59 8.25 -1.28 16.39
C ARG A 59 7.89 -2.12 15.16
N PHE A 60 7.07 -1.59 14.26
CA PHE A 60 6.69 -2.26 13.01
C PHE A 60 7.57 -1.84 11.82
N ALA A 61 8.60 -1.04 12.04
CA ALA A 61 9.50 -0.58 10.99
C ALA A 61 10.11 -1.76 10.21
N GLU A 62 10.74 -2.71 10.88
CA GLU A 62 11.37 -3.85 10.18
C GLU A 62 10.34 -4.79 9.52
N PRO A 63 9.20 -5.17 10.16
CA PRO A 63 8.12 -5.87 9.47
C PRO A 63 7.60 -5.16 8.22
N LEU A 64 7.39 -3.84 8.29
CA LEU A 64 6.95 -3.05 7.15
C LEU A 64 8.00 -3.06 6.02
N LEU A 65 9.28 -2.85 6.35
CA LEU A 65 10.36 -2.87 5.37
C LEU A 65 10.45 -4.22 4.65
N LYS A 66 10.26 -5.32 5.38
CA LYS A 66 10.21 -6.66 4.79
C LYS A 66 9.02 -6.81 3.83
N LEU A 67 7.84 -6.34 4.23
CA LEU A 67 6.65 -6.36 3.38
C LEU A 67 6.82 -5.50 2.13
N LEU A 68 7.46 -4.33 2.22
CA LEU A 68 7.76 -3.48 1.07
C LEU A 68 8.69 -4.17 0.06
N ARG A 69 9.73 -4.86 0.55
CA ARG A 69 10.72 -5.53 -0.31
C ARG A 69 10.17 -6.78 -1.00
N GLU A 70 9.39 -7.56 -0.29
CA GLU A 70 9.02 -8.92 -0.70
C GLU A 70 7.55 -9.02 -1.13
N GLY A 71 6.72 -8.08 -0.71
CA GLY A 71 5.27 -8.13 -0.90
C GLY A 71 4.82 -7.91 -2.34
N MET A 72 5.54 -7.11 -3.11
CA MET A 72 5.15 -6.80 -4.49
C MET A 72 5.04 -8.06 -5.35
N ALA A 73 6.01 -8.95 -5.29
CA ALA A 73 5.97 -10.22 -6.01
C ALA A 73 4.76 -11.09 -5.60
N CYS A 74 4.34 -10.96 -4.34
CA CYS A 74 3.18 -11.66 -3.77
C CYS A 74 1.85 -10.90 -3.98
N GLY A 75 1.82 -9.86 -4.81
CA GLY A 75 0.63 -9.05 -5.04
C GLY A 75 0.19 -8.21 -3.83
N ILE A 76 1.13 -7.84 -2.94
CA ILE A 76 0.90 -6.89 -1.85
C ILE A 76 1.59 -5.58 -2.24
N GLN A 77 0.80 -4.53 -2.45
CA GLN A 77 1.26 -3.21 -2.86
C GLN A 77 0.98 -2.18 -1.77
N PHE A 78 1.81 -1.14 -1.74
CA PHE A 78 1.70 -0.08 -0.76
C PHE A 78 1.51 1.27 -1.44
N ILE A 79 0.59 2.06 -0.89
CA ILE A 79 0.49 3.50 -1.13
C ILE A 79 0.82 4.19 0.19
N VAL A 80 1.79 5.08 0.15
CA VAL A 80 2.24 5.81 1.34
C VAL A 80 2.20 7.30 1.04
N THR A 81 1.57 8.08 1.90
CA THR A 81 1.60 9.53 1.80
C THR A 81 2.58 10.12 2.83
N MET A 82 3.21 11.22 2.48
CA MET A 82 4.12 11.96 3.35
C MET A 82 4.10 13.45 2.98
N ASN A 83 4.49 14.30 3.91
CA ASN A 83 4.49 15.75 3.70
C ASN A 83 5.83 16.27 3.16
N ALA A 84 6.93 15.59 3.49
CA ALA A 84 8.27 15.99 3.06
C ALA A 84 9.13 14.79 2.64
N PRO A 85 10.11 14.98 1.73
CA PRO A 85 11.03 13.91 1.32
C PRO A 85 11.81 13.32 2.48
N MET A 86 12.12 14.13 3.48
CA MET A 86 12.92 13.74 4.65
C MET A 86 12.15 12.86 5.65
N ASP A 87 10.83 12.79 5.54
CA ASP A 87 10.00 11.92 6.40
C ASP A 87 10.35 10.45 6.23
N MET A 88 10.88 10.08 5.06
CA MET A 88 11.25 8.71 4.74
C MET A 88 12.74 8.58 4.40
N ARG A 89 13.44 7.77 5.19
CA ARG A 89 14.87 7.48 4.93
C ARG A 89 15.04 6.73 3.62
N SER A 90 16.19 6.92 2.94
CA SER A 90 16.48 6.35 1.62
C SER A 90 16.35 4.82 1.55
N ARG A 91 16.70 4.09 2.60
CA ARG A 91 16.52 2.63 2.66
C ARG A 91 15.07 2.17 2.50
N TRP A 92 14.12 3.08 2.72
CA TRP A 92 12.68 2.84 2.56
C TRP A 92 12.19 3.32 1.21
N SER A 93 12.54 4.56 0.84
CA SER A 93 12.09 5.18 -0.41
C SER A 93 12.51 4.40 -1.65
N GLN A 94 13.67 3.75 -1.63
CA GLN A 94 14.14 2.91 -2.74
C GLN A 94 13.26 1.69 -3.05
N ASN A 95 12.31 1.34 -2.17
CA ASN A 95 11.36 0.25 -2.42
C ASN A 95 10.08 0.72 -3.14
N PHE A 96 9.95 2.02 -3.39
CA PHE A 96 8.86 2.59 -4.15
C PHE A 96 9.33 2.90 -5.56
N THR A 97 8.68 2.30 -6.54
CA THR A 97 9.00 2.49 -7.96
C THR A 97 8.37 3.73 -8.56
N THR A 98 7.32 4.23 -7.93
CA THR A 98 6.55 5.38 -8.40
C THR A 98 6.42 6.40 -7.28
N THR A 99 6.79 7.63 -7.58
CA THR A 99 6.61 8.77 -6.68
C THR A 99 5.77 9.83 -7.40
N ILE A 100 4.78 10.36 -6.69
CA ILE A 100 3.83 11.34 -7.22
C ILE A 100 3.93 12.60 -6.36
N PRO A 101 4.90 13.51 -6.64
CA PRO A 101 5.03 14.76 -5.92
C PRO A 101 3.93 15.73 -6.34
N LEU A 102 3.02 16.00 -5.40
CA LEU A 102 2.05 17.08 -5.52
C LEU A 102 2.74 18.43 -5.31
N GLN A 103 2.00 19.48 -5.06
CA GLN A 103 2.59 20.78 -4.80
C GLN A 103 3.45 20.74 -3.53
N LEU A 104 4.72 21.09 -3.69
CA LEU A 104 5.67 21.31 -2.61
C LEU A 104 5.90 22.81 -2.39
N ASN A 105 6.50 23.16 -1.26
CA ASN A 105 6.73 24.57 -0.91
C ASN A 105 7.79 25.23 -1.80
N GLU A 106 8.84 24.49 -2.12
CA GLU A 106 9.96 25.03 -2.89
C GLU A 106 10.33 24.13 -4.08
N ARG A 107 10.86 24.75 -5.14
CA ARG A 107 11.33 24.02 -6.32
C ARG A 107 12.45 23.04 -6.00
N ALA A 108 13.31 23.38 -5.05
CA ALA A 108 14.43 22.53 -4.67
C ALA A 108 13.97 21.18 -4.07
N ASP A 109 12.81 21.16 -3.40
CA ASP A 109 12.26 19.95 -2.79
C ASP A 109 11.94 18.87 -3.83
N TYR A 110 11.59 19.27 -5.05
CA TYR A 110 11.32 18.32 -6.14
C TYR A 110 12.53 17.51 -6.57
N TYR A 111 13.75 17.99 -6.29
CA TYR A 111 14.97 17.25 -6.63
C TYR A 111 14.98 15.85 -6.02
N SER A 112 14.52 15.71 -4.79
CA SER A 112 14.47 14.43 -4.08
C SER A 112 13.52 13.41 -4.74
N TYR A 113 12.55 13.87 -5.51
CA TYR A 113 11.56 13.02 -6.17
C TYR A 113 11.80 12.86 -7.67
N LEU A 114 12.25 13.92 -8.32
CA LEU A 114 12.43 13.94 -9.77
C LEU A 114 13.88 13.75 -10.21
N GLY A 115 14.86 13.81 -9.27
CA GLY A 115 16.28 13.78 -9.60
C GLY A 115 16.81 15.06 -10.26
N LEU A 116 15.97 16.08 -10.40
CA LEU A 116 16.30 17.39 -10.94
C LEU A 116 15.43 18.48 -10.32
N THR A 117 15.93 19.71 -10.33
CA THR A 117 15.15 20.88 -9.88
C THR A 117 14.35 21.41 -11.08
N PRO A 118 13.01 21.39 -11.04
CA PRO A 118 12.18 21.84 -12.15
C PRO A 118 12.30 23.36 -12.36
N GLN A 119 12.09 23.82 -13.56
CA GLN A 119 12.04 25.26 -13.87
C GLN A 119 10.68 25.88 -13.55
N MET A 120 9.65 25.05 -13.39
CA MET A 120 8.27 25.45 -13.12
C MET A 120 7.80 24.93 -11.76
N MET A 121 6.77 25.55 -11.23
CA MET A 121 6.01 25.05 -10.07
C MET A 121 4.62 24.64 -10.56
N PRO A 122 3.94 23.72 -9.88
CA PRO A 122 2.53 23.44 -10.13
C PRO A 122 1.67 24.69 -9.95
N THR A 123 0.48 24.70 -10.51
CA THR A 123 -0.45 25.85 -10.51
C THR A 123 -0.98 26.27 -9.14
N GLY A 124 -0.75 25.49 -8.08
CA GLY A 124 -1.32 25.77 -6.76
C GLY A 124 -2.72 25.20 -6.55
N GLU A 125 -3.34 24.66 -7.58
CA GLU A 125 -4.62 24.00 -7.45
C GLU A 125 -4.49 22.67 -6.69
N PRO A 126 -5.44 22.33 -5.81
CA PRO A 126 -5.43 21.06 -5.09
C PRO A 126 -5.30 19.87 -6.05
N GLY A 127 -4.32 19.00 -5.80
CA GLY A 127 -4.05 17.83 -6.64
C GLY A 127 -3.17 18.10 -7.86
N SER A 128 -2.67 19.33 -8.04
CA SER A 128 -1.64 19.60 -9.06
C SER A 128 -0.27 19.11 -8.60
N GLY A 129 0.55 18.65 -9.52
CA GLY A 129 1.88 18.13 -9.24
C GLY A 129 2.78 18.11 -10.46
N LEU A 130 4.03 17.68 -10.27
CA LEU A 130 4.99 17.53 -11.35
C LEU A 130 5.42 16.07 -11.48
N THR A 131 5.68 15.63 -12.70
CA THR A 131 6.25 14.32 -12.99
C THR A 131 7.20 14.39 -14.17
N ILE A 132 7.95 13.31 -14.42
CA ILE A 132 8.78 13.18 -15.60
C ILE A 132 8.04 12.33 -16.62
N PHE A 133 7.83 12.89 -17.81
CA PHE A 133 7.27 12.17 -18.95
C PHE A 133 8.18 12.38 -20.18
N ASN A 134 8.63 11.28 -20.77
CA ASN A 134 9.59 11.30 -21.88
C ASN A 134 10.84 12.18 -21.64
N GLY A 135 11.38 12.12 -20.41
CA GLY A 135 12.57 12.89 -20.03
C GLY A 135 12.34 14.38 -19.74
N SER A 136 11.12 14.86 -19.85
CA SER A 136 10.75 16.25 -19.57
C SER A 136 9.87 16.36 -18.35
N VAL A 137 10.04 17.41 -17.56
CA VAL A 137 9.14 17.71 -16.43
C VAL A 137 7.82 18.24 -17.01
N VAL A 138 6.74 17.59 -16.63
CA VAL A 138 5.39 17.98 -16.99
C VAL A 138 4.53 18.15 -15.75
N GLN A 139 3.59 19.08 -15.81
CA GLN A 139 2.59 19.23 -14.78
C GLN A 139 1.45 18.25 -15.04
N PHE A 140 0.91 17.68 -13.97
CA PHE A 140 -0.31 16.89 -13.99
C PHE A 140 -1.34 17.46 -13.01
N GLN A 141 -2.57 17.06 -13.19
CA GLN A 141 -3.70 17.33 -12.29
C GLN A 141 -4.37 16.03 -11.93
N CYS A 142 -4.45 15.74 -10.63
CA CYS A 142 -5.24 14.61 -10.13
C CYS A 142 -6.73 14.85 -10.36
N ALA A 143 -7.45 13.79 -10.65
CA ALA A 143 -8.91 13.86 -10.69
C ALA A 143 -9.45 14.23 -9.29
N TYR A 144 -10.40 15.14 -9.27
CA TYR A 144 -11.06 15.57 -8.05
C TYR A 144 -12.35 14.78 -7.84
N VAL A 145 -12.52 14.27 -6.63
CA VAL A 145 -13.74 13.59 -6.19
C VAL A 145 -14.63 14.57 -5.46
N ALA A 146 -15.56 15.20 -6.19
CA ALA A 146 -16.49 16.16 -5.62
C ALA A 146 -17.50 15.52 -4.65
N ASP A 147 -17.88 14.26 -4.89
CA ASP A 147 -18.81 13.51 -4.06
C ASP A 147 -18.23 12.15 -3.64
N PRO A 148 -17.70 12.03 -2.40
CA PRO A 148 -17.22 10.77 -1.87
C PRO A 148 -18.26 9.64 -1.85
N LYS A 149 -19.56 9.98 -1.74
CA LYS A 149 -20.66 8.98 -1.77
C LYS A 149 -20.82 8.37 -3.16
N ALA A 150 -20.66 9.19 -4.22
CA ALA A 150 -20.69 8.68 -5.58
C ALA A 150 -19.55 7.69 -5.83
N CYS A 151 -18.34 7.99 -5.34
CA CYS A 151 -17.22 7.06 -5.42
C CYS A 151 -17.44 5.77 -4.64
N SER A 152 -18.02 5.85 -3.44
CA SER A 152 -18.38 4.67 -2.66
C SER A 152 -19.41 3.81 -3.41
N THR A 153 -20.38 4.43 -4.07
CA THR A 153 -21.39 3.72 -4.88
C THR A 153 -20.75 3.04 -6.09
N LEU A 154 -19.81 3.70 -6.77
CA LEU A 154 -19.06 3.10 -7.89
C LEU A 154 -18.19 1.94 -7.43
N ALA A 155 -17.50 2.10 -6.31
CA ALA A 155 -16.68 1.04 -5.71
C ALA A 155 -17.54 -0.19 -5.35
N LEU A 156 -18.71 0.02 -4.74
CA LEU A 156 -19.65 -1.05 -4.42
C LEU A 156 -20.18 -1.75 -5.67
N ARG A 157 -20.49 -1.01 -6.74
CA ARG A 157 -20.88 -1.60 -8.03
C ARG A 157 -19.76 -2.41 -8.67
N ALA A 158 -18.55 -1.89 -8.67
CA ALA A 158 -17.36 -2.60 -9.17
C ALA A 158 -17.07 -3.86 -8.35
N ALA A 159 -17.31 -3.82 -7.04
CA ALA A 159 -17.14 -4.95 -6.14
C ALA A 159 -18.32 -5.96 -6.14
N SER A 160 -19.44 -5.65 -6.78
CA SER A 160 -20.67 -6.47 -6.70
C SER A 160 -20.53 -7.91 -7.22
N GLY A 161 -19.48 -8.22 -7.97
CA GLY A 161 -19.10 -9.57 -8.39
C GLY A 161 -17.97 -10.20 -7.58
N TYR A 162 -17.36 -9.47 -6.65
CA TYR A 162 -16.22 -9.93 -5.87
C TYR A 162 -16.63 -10.10 -4.40
N ARG A 163 -16.73 -11.34 -3.96
CA ARG A 163 -16.74 -11.64 -2.52
C ARG A 163 -15.30 -11.69 -2.05
N ALA A 164 -14.81 -10.60 -1.52
CA ALA A 164 -13.60 -10.64 -0.72
C ALA A 164 -13.80 -11.69 0.38
N PRO A 165 -12.84 -12.61 0.61
CA PRO A 165 -12.87 -13.41 1.82
C PRO A 165 -12.96 -12.41 2.97
N ALA A 166 -13.99 -12.57 3.81
CA ALA A 166 -14.18 -11.70 4.95
C ALA A 166 -12.89 -11.77 5.77
N LEU A 167 -12.17 -10.65 5.85
CA LEU A 167 -11.16 -10.49 6.88
C LEU A 167 -11.92 -10.70 8.19
N ARG A 168 -11.77 -11.87 8.79
CA ARG A 168 -12.42 -12.17 10.07
C ARG A 168 -11.83 -11.21 11.08
N TYR A 169 -12.51 -10.09 11.26
CA TYR A 169 -12.28 -9.21 12.39
C TYR A 169 -12.82 -9.93 13.62
N ILE A 170 -11.98 -10.77 14.22
CA ILE A 170 -12.35 -11.45 15.46
C ILE A 170 -12.24 -10.39 16.54
N ASP A 171 -13.37 -9.95 17.08
CA ASP A 171 -13.44 -9.10 18.25
C ASP A 171 -12.80 -9.85 19.44
N LYS A 172 -12.22 -9.09 20.40
CA LYS A 172 -11.65 -9.67 21.64
C LYS A 172 -12.64 -10.59 22.36
N GLN A 173 -13.92 -10.28 22.33
CA GLN A 173 -14.98 -11.07 22.91
C GLN A 173 -15.18 -12.42 22.19
N GLN A 174 -15.10 -12.43 20.86
CA GLN A 174 -15.15 -13.67 20.08
C GLN A 174 -13.94 -14.57 20.34
N LEU A 175 -12.74 -13.98 20.39
CA LEU A 175 -11.51 -14.73 20.66
C LEU A 175 -11.53 -15.34 22.05
N TYR A 176 -12.10 -14.64 23.03
CA TYR A 176 -12.26 -15.13 24.39
C TYR A 176 -13.32 -16.24 24.49
N ALA A 177 -14.41 -16.12 23.76
CA ALA A 177 -15.44 -17.15 23.66
C ALA A 177 -14.93 -18.44 22.97
N GLU A 178 -14.16 -18.31 21.88
CA GLU A 178 -13.53 -19.45 21.21
C GLU A 178 -12.50 -20.13 22.12
N PHE A 179 -11.67 -19.37 22.85
CA PHE A 179 -10.73 -19.91 23.82
C PHE A 179 -11.41 -20.68 24.96
N LEU A 180 -12.54 -20.18 25.47
CA LEU A 180 -13.31 -20.85 26.51
C LEU A 180 -13.97 -22.14 26.01
N GLN A 181 -14.37 -22.19 24.74
CA GLN A 181 -14.91 -23.40 24.12
C GLN A 181 -13.85 -24.48 23.93
N GLU A 182 -12.64 -24.10 23.49
CA GLU A 182 -11.52 -25.05 23.34
C GLU A 182 -11.03 -25.59 24.68
N THR A 183 -11.04 -24.79 25.75
CA THR A 183 -10.66 -25.23 27.10
C THR A 183 -11.74 -26.05 27.83
N ALA A 184 -12.99 -25.98 27.37
CA ALA A 184 -14.09 -26.77 27.95
C ALA A 184 -14.22 -28.19 27.37
N ILE A 185 -13.43 -28.52 26.32
CA ILE A 185 -13.42 -29.82 25.64
C ILE A 185 -12.28 -30.75 26.15
N GLN A 186 -11.43 -30.26 27.05
CA GLN A 186 -10.46 -31.06 27.80
C GLN A 186 -10.97 -31.41 29.19
#